data_3be057ba2920f035463467b184fc654a
#
_entry.id   3be057ba2920f035463467b184fc654a
#
_cell.length_a   1.000
_cell.length_b   1.000
_cell.length_c   1.000
_cell.angle_alpha   90.00
_cell.angle_beta   90.00
_cell.angle_gamma   90.00
#
_symmetry.space_group_name_H-M   'P 1'
#
loop_
_entity.id
_entity.type
_entity.pdbx_description
1 polymer ?
#
loop_
_entity_poly.entity_id
_entity_poly.type
_entity_poly.pdbx_seq_one_letter_code
_entity_poly.pdbx_strand_id
1 'polypeptide(L)'
;MHIMLCLGGVKICLDCEKEIQIEDVFLPFIIRERSGISGQDEKWKETDILAAVSWKWVKPPLRSAVKLGEDLIQTYYRREEKNYCIVWEGEKGAISCVEYDDTFSHVSCRIQERLLPVAPKSLGEI
;
A
#
# COMPACT_ATOMS: atom_id res chain seq x y z
N MET A 1 0.95 -1.95 13.06
CA MET A 1 -0.22 -1.07 13.26
C MET A 1 -1.32 -1.43 12.29
N HIS A 2 -2.50 -1.62 12.77
CA HIS A 2 -3.68 -1.90 11.95
C HIS A 2 -4.63 -0.72 11.98
N ILE A 3 -5.07 -0.28 10.81
CA ILE A 3 -6.00 0.83 10.66
C ILE A 3 -7.14 0.36 9.76
N MET A 4 -8.37 0.51 10.23
CA MET A 4 -9.54 0.24 9.39
C MET A 4 -10.22 1.55 8.99
N LEU A 5 -10.35 1.75 7.70
CA LEU A 5 -10.98 2.90 7.09
C LEU A 5 -12.28 2.49 6.39
N CYS A 6 -13.24 3.40 6.36
CA CYS A 6 -14.42 3.27 5.51
C CYS A 6 -14.51 4.49 4.59
N LEU A 7 -14.37 4.25 3.30
CA LEU A 7 -14.44 5.29 2.28
C LEU A 7 -15.53 4.92 1.28
N GLY A 8 -16.60 5.71 1.22
CA GLY A 8 -17.69 5.45 0.29
C GLY A 8 -18.33 4.07 0.44
N GLY A 9 -18.43 3.55 1.66
CA GLY A 9 -18.96 2.22 1.94
C GLY A 9 -17.95 1.08 1.76
N VAL A 10 -16.74 1.37 1.30
CA VAL A 10 -15.67 0.37 1.13
C VAL A 10 -14.82 0.33 2.39
N LYS A 11 -14.67 -0.85 2.99
CA LYS A 11 -13.85 -1.06 4.18
C LYS A 11 -12.44 -1.48 3.77
N ILE A 12 -11.46 -0.70 4.19
CA ILE A 12 -10.05 -0.91 3.89
C ILE A 12 -9.31 -1.16 5.21
N CYS A 13 -8.64 -2.29 5.32
CA CYS A 13 -7.74 -2.57 6.42
C CYS A 13 -6.31 -2.36 5.96
N LEU A 14 -5.59 -1.44 6.62
CA LEU A 14 -4.17 -1.23 6.42
C LEU A 14 -3.39 -1.97 7.50
N ASP A 15 -2.56 -2.90 7.08
CA ASP A 15 -1.61 -3.59 7.96
C ASP A 15 -0.23 -3.01 7.71
N CYS A 16 0.19 -2.08 8.58
CA CYS A 16 1.46 -1.38 8.46
C CYS A 16 2.52 -2.02 9.34
N GLU A 17 3.68 -2.32 8.76
CA GLU A 17 4.82 -2.88 9.47
C GLU A 17 5.32 -1.97 10.60
N LYS A 18 5.18 -0.65 10.42
CA LYS A 18 5.55 0.37 11.41
C LYS A 18 4.36 1.23 11.79
N GLU A 19 4.45 1.91 12.92
CA GLU A 19 3.46 2.92 13.26
C GLU A 19 3.58 4.13 12.33
N ILE A 20 2.43 4.63 11.90
CA ILE A 20 2.33 5.79 11.02
C ILE A 20 1.47 6.86 11.69
N GLN A 21 1.73 8.11 11.32
CA GLN A 21 0.93 9.24 11.76
C GLN A 21 -0.36 9.32 10.95
N ILE A 22 -1.48 9.58 11.63
CA ILE A 22 -2.78 9.75 10.99
C ILE A 22 -3.12 11.23 11.00
N GLU A 23 -3.25 11.82 9.80
CA GLU A 23 -3.63 13.23 9.66
C GLU A 23 -5.12 13.41 9.99
N ASP A 24 -5.46 14.58 10.53
CA ASP A 24 -6.83 14.90 10.96
C ASP A 24 -7.88 14.72 9.87
N VAL A 25 -7.50 14.94 8.62
CA VAL A 25 -8.41 14.78 7.46
C VAL A 25 -8.94 13.35 7.32
N PHE A 26 -8.21 12.35 7.82
CA PHE A 26 -8.62 10.95 7.74
C PHE A 26 -9.44 10.48 8.95
N LEU A 27 -9.43 11.21 10.07
CA LEU A 27 -10.10 10.79 11.29
C LEU A 27 -11.58 10.45 11.09
N PRO A 28 -12.37 11.21 10.30
CA PRO A 28 -13.79 10.86 10.09
C PRO A 28 -14.00 9.51 9.39
N PHE A 29 -12.99 9.00 8.70
CA PHE A 29 -13.08 7.75 7.94
C PHE A 29 -12.56 6.54 8.71
N ILE A 30 -11.90 6.76 9.87
CA ILE A 30 -11.34 5.68 10.67
C ILE A 30 -12.44 5.05 11.50
N ILE A 31 -12.66 3.76 11.27
CA ILE A 31 -13.59 2.96 12.09
C ILE A 31 -12.85 2.40 13.30
N ARG A 32 -11.60 1.97 13.09
CA ARG A 32 -10.82 1.29 14.09
C ARG A 32 -9.34 1.47 13.86
N GLU A 33 -8.62 1.68 14.95
CA GLU A 33 -7.16 1.76 14.96
C GLU A 33 -6.63 0.81 16.02
N ARG A 34 -5.55 0.11 15.73
CA ARG A 34 -4.91 -0.79 16.67
C ARG A 34 -3.41 -0.86 16.43
N SER A 35 -2.65 -0.63 17.50
CA SER A 35 -1.19 -0.81 17.50
C SER A 35 -0.85 -2.21 17.99
N GLY A 36 0.21 -2.79 17.41
CA GLY A 36 0.74 -4.09 17.80
C GLY A 36 0.22 -5.27 16.98
N ILE A 37 0.68 -6.47 17.34
CA ILE A 37 0.32 -7.71 16.64
C ILE A 37 -1.05 -8.16 17.12
N SER A 38 -2.01 -8.20 16.23
CA SER A 38 -3.35 -8.61 16.53
C SER A 38 -3.95 -9.40 15.39
N GLY A 39 -3.54 -10.65 15.27
CA GLY A 39 -4.09 -11.55 14.27
C GLY A 39 -5.46 -12.15 14.61
N GLN A 40 -6.06 -11.79 15.75
CA GLN A 40 -7.18 -12.53 16.33
C GLN A 40 -8.52 -11.80 16.34
N ASP A 41 -8.59 -10.55 15.90
CA ASP A 41 -9.87 -9.84 15.86
C ASP A 41 -10.63 -10.19 14.57
N GLU A 42 -11.76 -10.89 14.70
CA GLU A 42 -12.58 -11.32 13.56
C GLU A 42 -13.14 -10.16 12.73
N LYS A 43 -13.29 -8.97 13.33
CA LYS A 43 -13.78 -7.78 12.62
C LYS A 43 -12.82 -7.29 11.56
N TRP A 44 -11.53 -7.60 11.69
CA TRP A 44 -10.53 -7.27 10.67
C TRP A 44 -10.66 -8.16 9.42
N LYS A 45 -11.34 -9.29 9.53
CA LYS A 45 -11.60 -10.20 8.43
C LYS A 45 -12.74 -9.74 7.53
N GLU A 46 -13.60 -8.83 8.01
CA GLU A 46 -14.73 -8.29 7.27
C GLU A 46 -14.37 -7.04 6.46
N THR A 47 -13.22 -7.07 5.81
CA THR A 47 -12.75 -5.96 4.99
C THR A 47 -12.90 -6.26 3.52
N ASP A 48 -13.22 -5.23 2.74
CA ASP A 48 -13.28 -5.34 1.28
C ASP A 48 -11.88 -5.34 0.68
N ILE A 49 -10.98 -4.55 1.26
CA ILE A 49 -9.60 -4.44 0.80
C ILE A 49 -8.66 -4.64 1.99
N LEU A 50 -7.74 -5.58 1.87
CA LEU A 50 -6.65 -5.77 2.82
C LEU A 50 -5.36 -5.28 2.17
N ALA A 51 -4.77 -4.23 2.74
CA ALA A 51 -3.54 -3.63 2.25
C ALA A 51 -2.41 -3.80 3.25
N ALA A 52 -1.36 -4.48 2.85
CA ALA A 52 -0.14 -4.61 3.64
C ALA A 52 0.87 -3.55 3.20
N VAL A 53 1.40 -2.80 4.15
CA VAL A 53 2.39 -1.74 3.92
C VAL A 53 3.72 -2.12 4.58
N SER A 54 4.76 -2.23 3.79
CA SER A 54 6.09 -2.64 4.23
C SER A 54 7.17 -1.69 3.70
N TRP A 55 8.19 -1.46 4.51
CA TRP A 55 9.40 -0.72 4.10
C TRP A 55 10.54 -1.66 3.67
N LYS A 56 10.26 -2.95 3.59
CA LYS A 56 11.18 -3.95 3.05
C LYS A 56 11.05 -3.99 1.54
N TRP A 57 12.06 -3.48 0.86
CA TRP A 57 12.06 -3.48 -0.60
C TRP A 57 12.38 -4.84 -1.17
N VAL A 58 11.55 -5.29 -2.07
CA VAL A 58 11.80 -6.46 -2.91
C VAL A 58 11.58 -6.01 -4.35
N LYS A 59 12.54 -6.28 -5.22
CA LYS A 59 12.43 -5.92 -6.63
C LYS A 59 11.20 -6.61 -7.24
N PRO A 60 10.28 -5.86 -7.86
CA PRO A 60 9.11 -6.47 -8.46
C PRO A 60 9.50 -7.39 -9.64
N PRO A 61 8.81 -8.53 -9.81
CA PRO A 61 9.13 -9.50 -10.85
C PRO A 61 8.58 -9.04 -12.21
N LEU A 62 9.24 -8.08 -12.84
CA LEU A 62 8.78 -7.48 -14.10
C LEU A 62 9.22 -8.24 -15.36
N ARG A 63 10.02 -9.29 -15.21
CA ARG A 63 10.40 -10.13 -16.36
C ARG A 63 9.14 -10.71 -17.01
N SER A 64 8.99 -10.47 -18.30
CA SER A 64 7.79 -10.86 -19.07
C SER A 64 6.52 -10.12 -18.67
N ALA A 65 6.61 -9.05 -17.91
CA ALA A 65 5.47 -8.20 -17.59
C ALA A 65 5.09 -7.31 -18.78
N VAL A 66 3.79 -7.09 -18.95
CA VAL A 66 3.26 -6.20 -19.99
C VAL A 66 3.05 -4.82 -19.36
N LYS A 67 3.61 -3.80 -20.00
CA LYS A 67 3.39 -2.41 -19.61
C LYS A 67 2.00 -1.97 -20.07
N LEU A 68 1.14 -1.58 -19.14
CA LEU A 68 -0.22 -1.15 -19.44
C LEU A 68 -0.33 0.35 -19.69
N GLY A 69 0.54 1.14 -19.08
CA GLY A 69 0.53 2.58 -19.21
C GLY A 69 1.56 3.24 -18.31
N GLU A 70 1.70 4.56 -18.48
CA GLU A 70 2.58 5.36 -17.65
C GLU A 70 2.11 6.81 -17.60
N ASP A 71 2.44 7.50 -16.53
CA ASP A 71 2.37 8.94 -16.41
C ASP A 71 3.74 9.48 -15.94
N LEU A 72 3.80 10.74 -15.47
CA LEU A 72 5.07 11.41 -15.15
C LEU A 72 5.94 10.66 -14.14
N ILE A 73 5.33 9.98 -13.16
CA ILE A 73 6.04 9.34 -12.05
C ILE A 73 5.65 7.90 -11.83
N GLN A 74 4.62 7.41 -12.50
CA GLN A 74 4.09 6.07 -12.28
C GLN A 74 4.09 5.26 -13.55
N THR A 75 4.36 3.96 -13.41
CA THR A 75 4.25 3.00 -14.49
C THR A 75 3.44 1.81 -14.03
N TYR A 76 2.54 1.34 -14.89
CA TYR A 76 1.63 0.24 -14.60
C TYR A 76 2.00 -0.98 -15.44
N TYR A 77 2.15 -2.12 -14.77
CA TYR A 77 2.49 -3.39 -15.39
C TYR A 77 1.50 -4.48 -15.02
N ARG A 78 1.36 -5.46 -15.90
CA ARG A 78 0.64 -6.69 -15.63
C ARG A 78 1.51 -7.90 -15.94
N ARG A 79 1.57 -8.83 -15.00
CA ARG A 79 2.25 -10.11 -15.18
C ARG A 79 1.41 -11.21 -14.58
N GLU A 80 1.03 -12.19 -15.41
CA GLU A 80 0.09 -13.24 -15.00
C GLU A 80 -1.22 -12.61 -14.56
N GLU A 81 -1.69 -12.89 -13.35
CA GLU A 81 -2.94 -12.33 -12.80
C GLU A 81 -2.70 -11.19 -11.82
N LYS A 82 -1.49 -10.66 -11.78
CA LYS A 82 -1.11 -9.60 -10.85
C LYS A 82 -0.79 -8.30 -11.57
N ASN A 83 -1.17 -7.20 -10.93
CA ASN A 83 -0.93 -5.85 -11.41
C ASN A 83 0.07 -5.15 -10.50
N TYR A 84 0.91 -4.30 -11.10
CA TYR A 84 1.93 -3.55 -10.39
C TYR A 84 1.85 -2.09 -10.78
N CYS A 85 1.87 -1.21 -9.78
CA CYS A 85 2.05 0.22 -9.96
C CYS A 85 3.37 0.61 -9.32
N ILE A 86 4.31 1.10 -10.12
CA ILE A 86 5.64 1.47 -9.66
C ILE A 86 5.79 2.99 -9.74
N VAL A 87 6.15 3.60 -8.61
CA VAL A 87 6.47 5.02 -8.54
C VAL A 87 7.96 5.20 -8.70
N TRP A 88 8.35 6.09 -9.60
CA TRP A 88 9.74 6.41 -9.93
C TRP A 88 10.08 7.82 -9.46
N GLU A 89 11.29 8.01 -9.03
CA GLU A 89 11.81 9.33 -8.70
C GLU A 89 13.15 9.56 -9.41
N GLY A 90 13.08 10.13 -10.60
CA GLY A 90 14.24 10.54 -11.39
C GLY A 90 15.36 9.49 -11.43
N GLU A 91 16.56 9.90 -11.08
CA GLU A 91 17.75 9.04 -11.08
C GLU A 91 17.77 8.04 -9.92
N LYS A 92 16.93 8.22 -8.91
CA LYS A 92 16.84 7.29 -7.77
C LYS A 92 16.21 5.95 -8.12
N GLY A 93 15.51 5.90 -9.25
CA GLY A 93 14.83 4.69 -9.68
C GLY A 93 13.47 4.49 -8.98
N ALA A 94 13.05 3.24 -8.83
CA ALA A 94 11.78 2.91 -8.21
C ALA A 94 11.81 3.16 -6.71
N ILE A 95 10.89 3.96 -6.18
CA ILE A 95 10.78 4.27 -4.76
C ILE A 95 9.65 3.54 -4.06
N SER A 96 8.62 3.13 -4.79
CA SER A 96 7.57 2.27 -4.25
C SER A 96 6.99 1.37 -5.32
N CYS A 97 6.41 0.27 -4.88
CA CYS A 97 5.70 -0.67 -5.73
C CYS A 97 4.44 -1.14 -5.03
N VAL A 98 3.31 -0.99 -5.68
CA VAL A 98 2.03 -1.52 -5.23
C VAL A 98 1.66 -2.70 -6.10
N GLU A 99 1.47 -3.86 -5.48
CA GLU A 99 0.99 -5.09 -6.12
C GLU A 99 -0.46 -5.30 -5.74
N TYR A 100 -1.32 -5.57 -6.71
CA TYR A 100 -2.74 -5.79 -6.47
C TYR A 100 -3.33 -6.80 -7.47
N ASP A 101 -4.38 -7.48 -7.05
CA ASP A 101 -5.15 -8.38 -7.91
C ASP A 101 -6.28 -7.61 -8.64
N ASP A 102 -6.96 -8.26 -9.57
CA ASP A 102 -8.02 -7.63 -10.36
C ASP A 102 -9.25 -7.23 -9.52
N THR A 103 -9.42 -7.83 -8.35
CA THR A 103 -10.52 -7.53 -7.44
C THR A 103 -10.16 -6.43 -6.44
N PHE A 104 -8.89 -6.04 -6.34
CA PHE A 104 -8.35 -5.12 -5.32
C PHE A 104 -8.58 -5.58 -3.88
N SER A 105 -8.90 -6.86 -3.67
CA SER A 105 -9.13 -7.38 -2.33
C SER A 105 -7.86 -7.49 -1.49
N HIS A 106 -6.73 -7.74 -2.14
CA HIS A 106 -5.42 -7.83 -1.51
C HIS A 106 -4.45 -6.88 -2.20
N VAL A 107 -3.89 -5.96 -1.44
CA VAL A 107 -2.94 -4.96 -1.92
C VAL A 107 -1.67 -5.04 -1.07
N SER A 108 -0.53 -5.06 -1.72
CA SER A 108 0.78 -5.01 -1.05
C SER A 108 1.52 -3.78 -1.51
N CYS A 109 1.82 -2.88 -0.58
CA CYS A 109 2.59 -1.66 -0.83
C CYS A 109 3.97 -1.80 -0.22
N ARG A 110 5.01 -1.70 -1.05
CA ARG A 110 6.41 -1.75 -0.62
C ARG A 110 7.10 -0.44 -0.93
N ILE A 111 7.75 0.13 0.07
CA ILE A 111 8.40 1.43 0.00
C ILE A 111 9.90 1.23 0.20
N GLN A 112 10.69 1.79 -0.70
CA GLN A 112 12.14 1.72 -0.59
C GLN A 112 12.68 2.87 0.26
N GLU A 113 12.68 2.67 1.57
CA GLU A 113 13.00 3.68 2.58
C GLU A 113 14.36 4.35 2.36
N ARG A 114 15.38 3.58 1.99
CA ARG A 114 16.75 4.08 1.82
C ARG A 114 16.91 5.12 0.70
N LEU A 115 15.97 5.19 -0.23
CA LEU A 115 16.01 6.13 -1.35
C LEU A 115 15.28 7.44 -1.04
N LEU A 116 14.58 7.49 0.08
CA LEU A 116 13.82 8.66 0.50
C LEU A 116 14.61 9.43 1.54
N PRO A 117 14.64 10.78 1.47
CA PRO A 117 15.26 11.60 2.53
C PRO A 117 14.61 11.36 3.88
N VAL A 118 13.29 11.19 3.87
CA VAL A 118 12.49 10.83 5.05
C VAL A 118 11.49 9.78 4.62
N ALA A 119 11.45 8.65 5.32
CA ALA A 119 10.48 7.61 5.04
C ALA A 119 9.05 8.12 5.30
N PRO A 120 8.07 7.71 4.49
CA PRO A 120 6.68 8.02 4.75
C PRO A 120 6.27 7.57 6.15
N LYS A 121 5.70 8.48 6.93
CA LYS A 121 5.27 8.23 8.31
C LYS A 121 3.81 8.53 8.54
N SER A 122 3.15 9.12 7.56
CA SER A 122 1.75 9.49 7.68
C SER A 122 0.87 8.71 6.70
N LEU A 123 -0.40 8.61 7.04
CA LEU A 123 -1.38 7.89 6.21
C LEU A 123 -1.51 8.51 4.81
N GLY A 124 -1.44 9.83 4.71
CA GLY A 124 -1.55 10.54 3.43
C GLY A 124 -0.37 10.35 2.49
N GLU A 125 0.78 9.91 3.01
CA GLU A 125 1.99 9.64 2.22
C GLU A 125 2.03 8.20 1.68
N ILE A 126 1.17 7.33 2.17
CA ILE A 126 1.05 5.95 1.75
C ILE A 126 -0.04 5.82 0.70
#